data_f12275438c7c00777055ac93cdf29f24
#
_entry.id   f12275438c7c00777055ac93cdf29f24
#
_cell.length_a   1.000
_cell.length_b   1.000
_cell.length_c   1.000
_cell.angle_alpha   90.00
_cell.angle_beta   90.00
_cell.angle_gamma   90.00
#
_symmetry.space_group_name_H-M   'P 1'
#
loop_
_entity.id
_entity.type
_entity.pdbx_description
1 polymer ?
#
loop_
_entity_poly.entity_id
_entity_poly.type
_entity_poly.pdbx_seq_one_letter_code
_entity_poly.pdbx_strand_id
1 'polypeptide(L)'
;TSKEATLPPHLPAEDITVLPETPGVYFFKNEAKKIIYVGKAKNIKKRVLSHLYAKVSKEIALAQETHHIDFEQTGNELTALLLESHHIIKHYPKYNKVQKRPITTFQIINYTNRLGILQLAIGKTKTTTNSIETLYSNALAIEHLEQLCKEYELCPRYCSLQSQGNACSHYKIKKCNGVCQDLEPAKVYNKRVQEAIYSFQKQQDSYVIKGKGRTACEVSIILIEQGQYKGFGFVDAQESIAYFEDFSTYITRYKSTYYTTKILQAYHKKNSNKNILTRART
;
A
#
# COMPACT_ATOMS: atom_id res chain seq x y z
N THR A 1 -42.04 5.67 -26.01
CA THR A 1 -41.00 5.03 -26.85
C THR A 1 -39.71 5.04 -26.06
N SER A 2 -39.41 3.91 -25.39
CA SER A 2 -38.12 3.68 -24.77
C SER A 2 -37.06 3.67 -25.87
N LYS A 3 -36.14 4.67 -25.87
CA LYS A 3 -34.92 4.57 -26.64
C LYS A 3 -34.16 3.39 -26.07
N GLU A 4 -34.10 2.28 -26.79
CA GLU A 4 -33.18 1.18 -26.50
C GLU A 4 -31.78 1.79 -26.40
N ALA A 5 -31.12 1.59 -25.25
CA ALA A 5 -29.77 2.02 -25.07
C ALA A 5 -28.89 1.10 -25.91
N THR A 6 -28.55 1.53 -27.11
CA THR A 6 -27.65 0.81 -28.02
C THR A 6 -26.20 0.99 -27.57
N LEU A 7 -25.45 -0.08 -27.68
CA LEU A 7 -23.97 -0.02 -27.48
C LEU A 7 -23.35 1.02 -28.42
N PRO A 8 -22.23 1.67 -27.99
CA PRO A 8 -21.52 2.60 -28.87
C PRO A 8 -21.18 1.92 -30.21
N PRO A 9 -21.54 2.53 -31.35
CA PRO A 9 -21.44 1.87 -32.68
C PRO A 9 -19.98 1.57 -33.09
N HIS A 10 -19.00 2.24 -32.48
CA HIS A 10 -17.58 2.05 -32.75
C HIS A 10 -16.92 1.01 -31.83
N LEU A 11 -17.64 0.48 -30.83
CA LEU A 11 -17.11 -0.54 -29.92
C LEU A 11 -17.30 -1.92 -30.55
N PRO A 12 -16.20 -2.72 -30.74
CA PRO A 12 -16.32 -4.06 -31.29
C PRO A 12 -17.20 -4.96 -30.42
N ALA A 13 -18.13 -5.67 -31.01
CA ALA A 13 -19.01 -6.59 -30.30
C ALA A 13 -18.23 -7.71 -29.60
N GLU A 14 -17.08 -8.10 -30.15
CA GLU A 14 -16.18 -9.09 -29.60
C GLU A 14 -15.64 -8.67 -28.23
N ASP A 15 -15.30 -7.38 -28.03
CA ASP A 15 -14.82 -6.87 -26.76
C ASP A 15 -15.85 -7.08 -25.62
N ILE A 16 -17.14 -7.16 -25.96
CA ILE A 16 -18.22 -7.42 -24.99
C ILE A 16 -18.44 -8.92 -24.79
N THR A 17 -18.37 -9.71 -25.86
CA THR A 17 -18.68 -11.14 -25.79
C THR A 17 -17.67 -11.94 -25.02
N VAL A 18 -16.38 -11.53 -25.06
CA VAL A 18 -15.29 -12.19 -24.34
C VAL A 18 -15.20 -11.82 -22.86
N LEU A 19 -15.97 -10.83 -22.39
CA LEU A 19 -15.93 -10.39 -20.99
C LEU A 19 -16.37 -11.50 -20.03
N PRO A 20 -15.53 -11.84 -19.02
CA PRO A 20 -15.85 -12.89 -18.07
C PRO A 20 -16.81 -12.38 -16.97
N GLU A 21 -17.55 -13.32 -16.40
CA GLU A 21 -18.41 -13.08 -15.23
C GLU A 21 -17.72 -13.35 -13.90
N THR A 22 -16.43 -13.05 -13.83
CA THR A 22 -15.54 -13.29 -12.70
C THR A 22 -14.96 -11.99 -12.15
N PRO A 23 -14.37 -12.02 -10.93
CA PRO A 23 -13.71 -10.86 -10.36
C PRO A 23 -12.45 -10.45 -11.14
N GLY A 24 -12.26 -9.15 -11.29
CA GLY A 24 -11.06 -8.60 -11.92
C GLY A 24 -11.10 -7.10 -12.14
N VAL A 25 -10.18 -6.65 -12.98
CA VAL A 25 -10.02 -5.27 -13.43
C VAL A 25 -10.34 -5.18 -14.90
N TYR A 26 -10.99 -4.10 -15.33
CA TYR A 26 -11.29 -3.82 -16.73
C TYR A 26 -10.77 -2.44 -17.12
N PHE A 27 -10.46 -2.29 -18.40
CA PHE A 27 -9.84 -1.11 -18.96
C PHE A 27 -10.66 -0.62 -20.13
N PHE A 28 -11.09 0.65 -20.08
CA PHE A 28 -11.64 1.32 -21.26
C PHE A 28 -10.54 2.08 -21.96
N LYS A 29 -10.41 1.86 -23.25
CA LYS A 29 -9.38 2.45 -24.10
C LYS A 29 -10.00 3.29 -25.20
N ASN A 30 -9.37 4.41 -25.55
CA ASN A 30 -9.79 5.22 -26.69
C ASN A 30 -9.27 4.63 -28.03
N GLU A 31 -9.57 5.29 -29.14
CA GLU A 31 -9.15 4.90 -30.49
C GLU A 31 -7.62 4.67 -30.59
N ALA A 32 -6.81 5.49 -29.93
CA ALA A 32 -5.36 5.34 -29.87
C ALA A 32 -4.89 4.24 -28.90
N LYS A 33 -5.80 3.36 -28.43
CA LYS A 33 -5.55 2.28 -27.44
C LYS A 33 -5.02 2.75 -26.09
N LYS A 34 -5.10 4.07 -25.80
CA LYS A 34 -4.73 4.62 -24.48
C LYS A 34 -5.82 4.32 -23.47
N ILE A 35 -5.42 3.86 -22.28
CA ILE A 35 -6.34 3.62 -21.16
C ILE A 35 -6.91 4.95 -20.67
N ILE A 36 -8.24 5.11 -20.75
CA ILE A 36 -8.98 6.29 -20.34
C ILE A 36 -9.75 6.07 -19.02
N TYR A 37 -10.01 4.81 -18.67
CA TYR A 37 -10.62 4.43 -17.40
C TYR A 37 -10.15 3.04 -16.97
N VAL A 38 -9.96 2.86 -15.67
CA VAL A 38 -9.70 1.57 -15.01
C VAL A 38 -10.75 1.37 -13.93
N GLY A 39 -11.34 0.19 -13.88
CA GLY A 39 -12.32 -0.16 -12.85
C GLY A 39 -12.17 -1.60 -12.38
N LYS A 40 -12.53 -1.85 -11.10
CA LYS A 40 -12.61 -3.20 -10.55
C LYS A 40 -14.06 -3.71 -10.55
N ALA A 41 -14.24 -5.01 -10.60
CA ALA A 41 -15.56 -5.64 -10.49
C ALA A 41 -15.47 -7.00 -9.79
N LYS A 42 -16.59 -7.41 -9.16
CA LYS A 42 -16.85 -8.81 -8.77
C LYS A 42 -17.33 -9.65 -9.96
N ASN A 43 -17.93 -9.01 -10.94
CA ASN A 43 -18.34 -9.56 -12.23
C ASN A 43 -18.03 -8.50 -13.28
N ILE A 44 -16.98 -8.74 -14.08
CA ILE A 44 -16.47 -7.79 -15.07
C ILE A 44 -17.55 -7.46 -16.10
N LYS A 45 -18.16 -8.48 -16.70
CA LYS A 45 -19.18 -8.31 -17.76
C LYS A 45 -20.34 -7.44 -17.28
N LYS A 46 -20.93 -7.78 -16.14
CA LYS A 46 -22.04 -7.02 -15.56
C LYS A 46 -21.66 -5.56 -15.29
N ARG A 47 -20.45 -5.32 -14.80
CA ARG A 47 -19.99 -3.97 -14.46
C ARG A 47 -19.70 -3.12 -15.69
N VAL A 48 -19.06 -3.68 -16.71
CA VAL A 48 -18.81 -3.01 -17.99
C VAL A 48 -20.15 -2.62 -18.65
N LEU A 49 -21.10 -3.56 -18.76
CA LEU A 49 -22.41 -3.26 -19.31
C LEU A 49 -23.13 -2.16 -18.52
N SER A 50 -23.00 -2.14 -17.19
CA SER A 50 -23.59 -1.07 -16.36
C SER A 50 -23.03 0.32 -16.67
N HIS A 51 -21.76 0.43 -17.07
CA HIS A 51 -21.19 1.69 -17.55
C HIS A 51 -21.72 2.09 -18.91
N LEU A 52 -21.77 1.14 -19.85
CA LEU A 52 -22.18 1.40 -21.24
C LEU A 52 -23.66 1.79 -21.36
N TYR A 53 -24.51 1.25 -20.49
CA TYR A 53 -25.95 1.57 -20.45
C TYR A 53 -26.32 2.67 -19.45
N ALA A 54 -25.37 3.28 -18.76
CA ALA A 54 -25.65 4.34 -17.80
C ALA A 54 -26.10 5.63 -18.50
N LYS A 55 -27.11 6.28 -17.88
CA LYS A 55 -27.70 7.55 -18.42
C LYS A 55 -27.07 8.81 -17.78
N VAL A 56 -26.04 8.67 -16.97
CA VAL A 56 -25.34 9.78 -16.32
C VAL A 56 -24.34 10.39 -17.29
N SER A 57 -24.30 11.72 -17.40
CA SER A 57 -23.47 12.46 -18.37
C SER A 57 -22.01 12.01 -18.40
N LYS A 58 -21.41 11.73 -17.24
CA LYS A 58 -20.02 11.25 -17.15
C LYS A 58 -19.84 9.87 -17.78
N GLU A 59 -20.77 8.97 -17.54
CA GLU A 59 -20.72 7.61 -18.10
C GLU A 59 -21.00 7.61 -19.59
N ILE A 60 -21.91 8.48 -20.07
CA ILE A 60 -22.15 8.68 -21.49
C ILE A 60 -20.88 9.18 -22.20
N ALA A 61 -20.18 10.17 -21.62
CA ALA A 61 -18.93 10.67 -22.18
C ALA A 61 -17.83 9.60 -22.19
N LEU A 62 -17.74 8.79 -21.15
CA LEU A 62 -16.83 7.65 -21.10
C LEU A 62 -17.15 6.62 -22.17
N ALA A 63 -18.42 6.22 -22.31
CA ALA A 63 -18.87 5.27 -23.33
C ALA A 63 -18.60 5.78 -24.75
N GLN A 64 -18.85 7.06 -25.02
CA GLN A 64 -18.58 7.69 -26.33
C GLN A 64 -17.10 7.72 -26.71
N GLU A 65 -16.20 7.83 -25.75
CA GLU A 65 -14.75 7.83 -25.99
C GLU A 65 -14.14 6.41 -25.95
N THR A 66 -14.91 5.39 -25.57
CA THR A 66 -14.42 4.01 -25.46
C THR A 66 -14.50 3.30 -26.80
N HIS A 67 -13.34 2.90 -27.35
CA HIS A 67 -13.22 2.16 -28.60
C HIS A 67 -12.80 0.69 -28.37
N HIS A 68 -12.16 0.39 -27.24
CA HIS A 68 -11.72 -0.97 -26.89
C HIS A 68 -11.88 -1.21 -25.40
N ILE A 69 -12.14 -2.47 -25.04
CA ILE A 69 -12.25 -2.92 -23.66
C ILE A 69 -11.35 -4.13 -23.45
N ASP A 70 -10.42 -4.01 -22.49
CA ASP A 70 -9.60 -5.13 -22.02
C ASP A 70 -9.94 -5.45 -20.57
N PHE A 71 -9.46 -6.60 -20.11
CA PHE A 71 -9.64 -7.02 -18.71
C PHE A 71 -8.50 -7.93 -18.23
N GLU A 72 -8.36 -7.99 -16.89
CA GLU A 72 -7.51 -8.95 -16.20
C GLU A 72 -8.32 -9.61 -15.07
N GLN A 73 -8.40 -10.94 -15.08
CA GLN A 73 -9.05 -11.71 -14.02
C GLN A 73 -8.17 -11.79 -12.78
N THR A 74 -8.76 -11.70 -11.60
CA THR A 74 -8.03 -11.72 -10.33
C THR A 74 -8.54 -12.74 -9.32
N GLY A 75 -9.64 -13.42 -9.65
CA GLY A 75 -10.25 -14.46 -8.81
C GLY A 75 -10.97 -13.95 -7.56
N ASN A 76 -10.55 -12.80 -7.00
CA ASN A 76 -11.17 -12.20 -5.82
C ASN A 76 -11.10 -10.66 -5.82
N GLU A 77 -11.90 -10.05 -4.97
CA GLU A 77 -12.06 -8.60 -4.92
C GLU A 77 -10.83 -7.87 -4.35
N LEU A 78 -10.11 -8.48 -3.39
CA LEU A 78 -8.93 -7.84 -2.78
C LEU A 78 -7.82 -7.68 -3.82
N THR A 79 -7.52 -8.73 -4.57
CA THR A 79 -6.53 -8.69 -5.64
C THR A 79 -6.95 -7.70 -6.74
N ALA A 80 -8.26 -7.65 -7.08
CA ALA A 80 -8.79 -6.67 -8.04
C ALA A 80 -8.59 -5.21 -7.56
N LEU A 81 -8.81 -4.92 -6.28
CA LEU A 81 -8.59 -3.58 -5.70
C LEU A 81 -7.12 -3.16 -5.78
N LEU A 82 -6.19 -4.07 -5.46
CA LEU A 82 -4.75 -3.80 -5.50
C LEU A 82 -4.28 -3.56 -6.94
N LEU A 83 -4.77 -4.36 -7.88
CA LEU A 83 -4.44 -4.25 -9.30
C LEU A 83 -5.01 -2.96 -9.92
N GLU A 84 -6.28 -2.63 -9.61
CA GLU A 84 -6.91 -1.37 -10.02
C GLU A 84 -6.09 -0.17 -9.56
N SER A 85 -5.69 -0.16 -8.27
CA SER A 85 -4.86 0.90 -7.70
C SER A 85 -3.53 1.06 -8.44
N HIS A 86 -2.86 -0.06 -8.79
CA HIS A 86 -1.63 -0.04 -9.56
C HIS A 86 -1.84 0.61 -10.94
N HIS A 87 -2.86 0.17 -11.68
CA HIS A 87 -3.12 0.67 -13.04
C HIS A 87 -3.58 2.13 -13.05
N ILE A 88 -4.36 2.60 -12.08
CA ILE A 88 -4.74 4.02 -11.98
C ILE A 88 -3.49 4.90 -11.78
N ILE A 89 -2.57 4.50 -10.91
CA ILE A 89 -1.33 5.24 -10.65
C ILE A 89 -0.39 5.18 -11.86
N LYS A 90 -0.30 4.03 -12.52
CA LYS A 90 0.58 3.81 -13.69
C LYS A 90 0.14 4.58 -14.92
N HIS A 91 -1.16 4.54 -15.24
CA HIS A 91 -1.70 5.06 -16.51
C HIS A 91 -2.33 6.44 -16.41
N TYR A 92 -2.64 6.91 -15.19
CA TYR A 92 -3.27 8.20 -14.94
C TYR A 92 -4.53 8.46 -15.78
N PRO A 93 -5.52 7.53 -15.81
CA PRO A 93 -6.60 7.53 -16.79
C PRO A 93 -7.49 8.76 -16.66
N LYS A 94 -7.92 9.35 -17.76
CA LYS A 94 -8.70 10.60 -17.81
C LYS A 94 -9.94 10.58 -16.91
N TYR A 95 -10.69 9.49 -16.90
CA TYR A 95 -11.99 9.40 -16.22
C TYR A 95 -11.92 8.91 -14.76
N ASN A 96 -10.77 8.40 -14.28
CA ASN A 96 -10.60 8.12 -12.86
C ASN A 96 -10.35 9.44 -12.09
N LYS A 97 -11.12 9.69 -11.04
CA LYS A 97 -10.95 10.88 -10.19
C LYS A 97 -10.13 10.59 -8.93
N VAL A 98 -10.23 9.38 -8.41
CA VAL A 98 -9.59 8.94 -7.18
C VAL A 98 -8.23 8.33 -7.48
N GLN A 99 -7.30 8.34 -6.51
CA GLN A 99 -5.95 7.74 -6.58
C GLN A 99 -4.95 8.42 -7.53
N LYS A 100 -5.28 9.57 -8.08
CA LYS A 100 -4.38 10.32 -8.97
C LYS A 100 -3.48 11.33 -8.26
N ARG A 101 -3.85 11.78 -7.07
CA ARG A 101 -3.05 12.77 -6.35
C ARG A 101 -1.82 12.10 -5.76
N PRO A 102 -0.61 12.62 -6.02
CA PRO A 102 0.57 12.18 -5.31
C PRO A 102 0.37 12.48 -3.83
N ILE A 103 0.53 11.45 -3.00
CA ILE A 103 0.46 11.61 -1.55
C ILE A 103 1.88 11.78 -1.07
N THR A 104 2.11 12.86 -0.33
CA THR A 104 3.39 13.09 0.34
C THR A 104 3.63 11.96 1.32
N THR A 105 4.76 11.31 1.17
CA THR A 105 5.21 10.29 2.11
C THR A 105 6.24 10.90 3.06
N PHE A 106 6.23 10.43 4.29
CA PHE A 106 7.17 10.78 5.35
C PHE A 106 7.95 9.53 5.72
N GLN A 107 9.20 9.69 6.07
CA GLN A 107 10.03 8.59 6.53
C GLN A 107 10.58 8.90 7.90
N ILE A 108 10.52 7.92 8.82
CA ILE A 108 11.35 7.96 10.00
C ILE A 108 12.72 7.44 9.57
N ILE A 109 13.73 8.27 9.73
CA ILE A 109 15.12 8.01 9.37
C ILE A 109 16.02 8.10 10.60
N ASN A 110 17.16 7.44 10.55
CA ASN A 110 18.18 7.59 11.55
C ASN A 110 19.49 8.12 10.95
N TYR A 111 20.22 8.87 11.72
CA TYR A 111 21.56 9.36 11.37
C TYR A 111 22.36 9.69 12.62
N THR A 112 23.69 9.66 12.52
CA THR A 112 24.57 10.04 13.62
C THR A 112 25.05 11.48 13.44
N ASN A 113 24.93 12.30 14.48
CA ASN A 113 25.43 13.68 14.45
C ASN A 113 26.95 13.76 14.69
N ARG A 114 27.51 14.97 14.65
CA ARG A 114 28.97 15.20 14.84
C ARG A 114 29.46 14.82 16.22
N LEU A 115 28.58 14.72 17.21
CA LEU A 115 28.91 14.29 18.58
C LEU A 115 28.82 12.76 18.75
N GLY A 116 28.63 12.01 17.67
CA GLY A 116 28.45 10.57 17.71
C GLY A 116 27.10 10.09 18.26
N ILE A 117 26.11 10.99 18.40
CA ILE A 117 24.78 10.66 18.93
C ILE A 117 23.87 10.23 17.78
N LEU A 118 23.26 9.05 17.91
CA LEU A 118 22.29 8.52 16.97
C LEU A 118 20.96 9.26 17.15
N GLN A 119 20.44 9.83 16.07
CA GLN A 119 19.23 10.63 16.05
C GLN A 119 18.15 9.98 15.19
N LEU A 120 16.89 10.24 15.53
CA LEU A 120 15.73 9.93 14.71
C LEU A 120 15.15 11.22 14.15
N ALA A 121 14.72 11.20 12.89
CA ALA A 121 14.09 12.36 12.26
C ALA A 121 12.98 11.96 11.31
N ILE A 122 12.11 12.92 10.99
CA ILE A 122 11.09 12.78 9.96
C ILE A 122 11.61 13.45 8.68
N GLY A 123 11.87 12.64 7.66
CA GLY A 123 12.24 13.11 6.33
C GLY A 123 11.04 13.12 5.38
N LYS A 124 10.97 14.12 4.50
CA LYS A 124 10.10 14.07 3.32
C LYS A 124 10.81 13.25 2.25
N THR A 125 10.11 12.34 1.62
CA THR A 125 10.71 11.28 0.80
C THR A 125 11.56 11.76 -0.36
N LYS A 126 12.80 11.35 -0.38
CA LYS A 126 13.44 10.73 -1.56
C LYS A 126 14.47 9.77 -0.98
N THR A 127 14.23 8.48 -1.18
CA THR A 127 15.17 7.36 -0.95
C THR A 127 16.40 7.69 -0.08
N THR A 128 16.26 7.54 1.22
CA THR A 128 17.40 7.46 2.11
C THR A 128 17.63 6.00 2.47
N THR A 129 18.85 5.56 2.41
CA THR A 129 19.30 4.20 2.76
C THR A 129 19.01 3.83 4.23
N ASN A 130 18.70 4.81 5.07
CA ASN A 130 18.50 4.67 6.51
C ASN A 130 17.03 4.86 6.93
N SER A 131 16.09 4.52 6.05
CA SER A 131 14.67 4.59 6.38
C SER A 131 14.26 3.43 7.28
N ILE A 132 13.65 3.75 8.41
CA ILE A 132 13.09 2.78 9.37
C ILE A 132 11.65 2.44 8.97
N GLU A 133 10.88 3.46 8.59
CA GLU A 133 9.48 3.34 8.22
C GLU A 133 9.07 4.41 7.21
N THR A 134 8.11 4.05 6.34
CA THR A 134 7.46 5.01 5.43
C THR A 134 6.00 5.20 5.81
N LEU A 135 5.62 6.44 6.09
CA LEU A 135 4.30 6.85 6.54
C LEU A 135 3.67 7.84 5.56
N TYR A 136 2.35 7.93 5.59
CA TYR A 136 1.58 8.80 4.70
C TYR A 136 0.97 10.02 5.40
N SER A 137 1.38 10.26 6.64
CA SER A 137 0.98 11.40 7.45
C SER A 137 2.12 11.84 8.36
N ASN A 138 2.38 13.14 8.40
CA ASN A 138 3.35 13.70 9.34
C ASN A 138 2.90 13.51 10.80
N ALA A 139 1.59 13.59 11.05
CA ALA A 139 1.04 13.37 12.39
C ALA A 139 1.32 11.96 12.90
N LEU A 140 1.15 10.94 12.05
CA LEU A 140 1.49 9.55 12.40
C LEU A 140 2.99 9.38 12.64
N ALA A 141 3.84 10.05 11.87
CA ALA A 141 5.29 9.98 12.08
C ALA A 141 5.70 10.59 13.44
N ILE A 142 5.06 11.70 13.82
CA ILE A 142 5.26 12.33 15.14
C ILE A 142 4.79 11.39 16.25
N GLU A 143 3.58 10.85 16.13
CA GLU A 143 2.99 9.90 17.10
C GLU A 143 3.90 8.68 17.34
N HIS A 144 4.44 8.09 16.26
CA HIS A 144 5.37 6.97 16.38
C HIS A 144 6.68 7.36 17.07
N LEU A 145 7.24 8.53 16.76
CA LEU A 145 8.44 9.01 17.45
C LEU A 145 8.18 9.33 18.93
N GLU A 146 7.03 9.89 19.26
CA GLU A 146 6.61 10.14 20.66
C GLU A 146 6.48 8.83 21.43
N GLN A 147 5.90 7.80 20.81
CA GLN A 147 5.79 6.46 21.40
C GLN A 147 7.17 5.86 21.66
N LEU A 148 8.09 5.90 20.69
CA LEU A 148 9.47 5.41 20.86
C LEU A 148 10.20 6.19 21.97
N CYS A 149 10.05 7.51 22.01
CA CYS A 149 10.65 8.32 23.07
C CYS A 149 10.15 7.93 24.46
N LYS A 150 8.86 7.62 24.60
CA LYS A 150 8.25 7.22 25.87
C LYS A 150 8.69 5.81 26.28
N GLU A 151 8.70 4.89 25.35
CA GLU A 151 8.97 3.46 25.61
C GLU A 151 10.44 3.18 25.90
N TYR A 152 11.34 3.85 25.17
CA TYR A 152 12.80 3.65 25.29
C TYR A 152 13.53 4.80 26.00
N GLU A 153 12.81 5.70 26.67
CA GLU A 153 13.38 6.85 27.38
C GLU A 153 14.33 7.70 26.52
N LEU A 154 13.94 7.91 25.21
CA LEU A 154 14.76 8.66 24.28
C LEU A 154 14.61 10.17 24.49
N CYS A 155 15.60 10.91 24.01
CA CYS A 155 15.59 12.36 24.08
C CYS A 155 14.74 12.97 22.94
N PRO A 156 13.65 13.72 23.23
CA PRO A 156 12.82 14.35 22.22
C PRO A 156 13.57 15.29 21.26
N ARG A 157 14.67 15.91 21.72
CA ARG A 157 15.53 16.74 20.86
C ARG A 157 16.22 15.93 19.78
N TYR A 158 16.75 14.76 20.16
CA TYR A 158 17.42 13.84 19.22
C TYR A 158 16.46 12.93 18.46
N CYS A 159 15.15 13.07 18.73
CA CYS A 159 14.09 12.46 17.93
C CYS A 159 13.28 13.50 17.12
N SER A 160 13.82 14.70 16.90
CA SER A 160 13.18 15.77 16.11
C SER A 160 11.77 16.18 16.58
N LEU A 161 11.44 15.93 17.86
CA LEU A 161 10.18 16.30 18.50
C LEU A 161 10.27 17.66 19.22
N GLN A 162 11.46 18.16 19.46
CA GLN A 162 11.71 19.46 20.07
C GLN A 162 12.83 20.20 19.34
N SER A 163 12.71 21.54 19.28
CA SER A 163 13.76 22.42 18.75
C SER A 163 15.01 22.40 19.64
N GLN A 164 16.13 22.82 19.08
CA GLN A 164 17.38 23.02 19.82
C GLN A 164 17.23 24.21 20.81
N GLY A 165 17.81 24.10 21.98
CA GLY A 165 17.72 25.08 23.06
C GLY A 165 18.11 24.47 24.41
N ASN A 166 17.49 24.94 25.50
CA ASN A 166 17.67 24.43 26.86
C ASN A 166 17.36 22.93 26.99
N ALA A 167 17.55 22.35 28.20
CA ALA A 167 17.27 20.95 28.47
C ALA A 167 15.91 20.49 27.93
N CYS A 168 15.84 19.29 27.34
CA CYS A 168 14.61 18.77 26.77
C CYS A 168 13.51 18.56 27.84
N SER A 169 12.25 18.53 27.44
CA SER A 169 11.14 18.34 28.37
C SER A 169 11.22 17.03 29.15
N HIS A 170 11.67 15.94 28.51
CA HIS A 170 11.81 14.64 29.18
C HIS A 170 12.87 14.64 30.29
N TYR A 171 13.96 15.38 30.10
CA TYR A 171 14.96 15.51 31.17
C TYR A 171 14.39 16.26 32.38
N LYS A 172 13.65 17.34 32.16
CA LYS A 172 13.00 18.11 33.22
C LYS A 172 12.06 17.29 34.10
N ILE A 173 11.39 16.31 33.51
CA ILE A 173 10.44 15.42 34.21
C ILE A 173 11.03 14.04 34.49
N LYS A 174 12.35 13.88 34.40
CA LYS A 174 13.09 12.63 34.67
C LYS A 174 12.63 11.42 33.82
N LYS A 175 12.27 11.66 32.56
CA LYS A 175 11.91 10.61 31.59
C LYS A 175 13.01 10.29 30.60
N CYS A 176 14.21 10.87 30.75
CA CYS A 176 15.41 10.49 30.03
C CYS A 176 16.64 10.81 30.89
N ASN A 177 17.79 10.21 30.53
CA ASN A 177 19.03 10.29 31.32
C ASN A 177 19.91 11.51 31.00
N GLY A 178 19.41 12.45 30.18
CA GLY A 178 20.07 13.74 29.97
C GLY A 178 21.21 13.73 28.95
N VAL A 179 21.14 12.87 27.92
CA VAL A 179 22.14 12.86 26.83
C VAL A 179 22.30 14.23 26.16
N CYS A 180 21.25 15.06 26.12
CA CYS A 180 21.31 16.42 25.59
C CYS A 180 21.89 17.46 26.57
N GLN A 181 22.30 17.03 27.76
CA GLN A 181 22.96 17.80 28.81
C GLN A 181 24.33 17.22 29.19
N ASP A 182 24.87 16.35 28.32
CA ASP A 182 26.15 15.64 28.52
C ASP A 182 26.22 14.79 29.80
N LEU A 183 25.06 14.42 30.36
CA LEU A 183 24.95 13.59 31.56
C LEU A 183 24.90 12.10 31.27
N GLU A 184 24.57 11.73 30.04
CA GLU A 184 24.57 10.35 29.57
C GLU A 184 25.53 10.19 28.41
N PRO A 185 26.47 9.18 28.44
CA PRO A 185 27.38 8.91 27.34
C PRO A 185 26.62 8.54 26.05
N ALA A 186 27.05 9.10 24.90
CA ALA A 186 26.45 8.82 23.59
C ALA A 186 26.32 7.32 23.29
N LYS A 187 27.31 6.50 23.68
CA LYS A 187 27.30 5.05 23.47
C LYS A 187 26.14 4.36 24.19
N VAL A 188 25.81 4.79 25.41
CA VAL A 188 24.70 4.23 26.21
C VAL A 188 23.35 4.63 25.60
N TYR A 189 23.20 5.91 25.24
CA TYR A 189 22.02 6.41 24.55
C TYR A 189 21.78 5.72 23.21
N ASN A 190 22.82 5.61 22.39
CA ASN A 190 22.74 4.99 21.06
C ASN A 190 22.28 3.54 21.12
N LYS A 191 22.66 2.79 22.17
CA LYS A 191 22.18 1.42 22.38
C LYS A 191 20.67 1.38 22.53
N ARG A 192 20.07 2.28 23.32
CA ARG A 192 18.62 2.38 23.46
C ARG A 192 17.93 2.78 22.15
N VAL A 193 18.50 3.71 21.39
CA VAL A 193 17.97 4.07 20.06
C VAL A 193 18.01 2.87 19.12
N GLN A 194 19.10 2.09 19.11
CA GLN A 194 19.20 0.86 18.30
C GLN A 194 18.17 -0.19 18.72
N GLU A 195 17.96 -0.40 20.03
CA GLU A 195 16.93 -1.29 20.55
C GLU A 195 15.53 -0.83 20.14
N ALA A 196 15.25 0.47 20.20
CA ALA A 196 13.98 1.04 19.73
C ALA A 196 13.76 0.81 18.23
N ILE A 197 14.77 1.05 17.39
CA ILE A 197 14.71 0.79 15.95
C ILE A 197 14.45 -0.70 15.68
N TYR A 198 15.20 -1.57 16.32
CA TYR A 198 15.09 -3.02 16.14
C TYR A 198 13.70 -3.54 16.56
N SER A 199 13.22 -3.14 17.74
CA SER A 199 11.90 -3.52 18.22
C SER A 199 10.80 -3.04 17.28
N PHE A 200 10.90 -1.79 16.82
CA PHE A 200 9.95 -1.22 15.89
C PHE A 200 9.91 -1.99 14.55
N GLN A 201 11.06 -2.33 13.99
CA GLN A 201 11.15 -3.14 12.78
C GLN A 201 10.64 -4.58 12.98
N LYS A 202 10.89 -5.16 14.16
CA LYS A 202 10.44 -6.50 14.52
C LYS A 202 8.91 -6.56 14.75
N GLN A 203 8.28 -5.48 15.17
CA GLN A 203 6.82 -5.39 15.34
C GLN A 203 6.06 -5.36 14.00
N GLN A 204 6.74 -5.03 12.91
CA GLN A 204 6.13 -5.02 11.58
C GLN A 204 6.00 -6.46 11.06
N ASP A 205 4.79 -6.98 11.09
CA ASP A 205 4.51 -8.36 10.69
C ASP A 205 4.79 -8.59 9.20
N SER A 206 5.38 -9.74 8.92
CA SER A 206 5.45 -10.31 7.57
C SER A 206 4.44 -11.42 7.46
N TYR A 207 3.59 -11.37 6.43
CA TYR A 207 2.52 -12.34 6.23
C TYR A 207 2.08 -12.42 4.78
N VAL A 208 1.39 -13.51 4.46
CA VAL A 208 0.73 -13.73 3.17
C VAL A 208 -0.77 -13.82 3.38
N ILE A 209 -1.53 -13.10 2.58
CA ILE A 209 -2.98 -13.26 2.49
C ILE A 209 -3.25 -14.22 1.33
N LYS A 210 -3.89 -15.36 1.63
CA LYS A 210 -4.36 -16.31 0.63
C LYS A 210 -5.81 -16.00 0.25
N GLY A 211 -6.12 -16.12 -1.04
CA GLY A 211 -7.46 -15.90 -1.55
C GLY A 211 -7.78 -16.83 -2.73
N LYS A 212 -9.03 -16.76 -3.21
CA LYS A 212 -9.43 -17.51 -4.41
C LYS A 212 -8.63 -17.03 -5.62
N GLY A 213 -8.09 -17.97 -6.40
CA GLY A 213 -7.40 -17.71 -7.66
C GLY A 213 -8.36 -17.46 -8.82
N ARG A 214 -7.80 -17.29 -10.02
CA ARG A 214 -8.55 -17.06 -11.28
C ARG A 214 -9.33 -18.28 -11.71
N THR A 215 -8.80 -19.46 -11.38
CA THR A 215 -9.41 -20.76 -11.64
C THR A 215 -9.61 -21.56 -10.34
N ALA A 216 -10.29 -22.69 -10.41
CA ALA A 216 -10.47 -23.58 -9.26
C ALA A 216 -9.14 -24.23 -8.79
N CYS A 217 -8.15 -24.33 -9.66
CA CYS A 217 -6.84 -24.93 -9.36
C CYS A 217 -5.82 -23.88 -8.87
N GLU A 218 -6.21 -22.61 -8.71
CA GLU A 218 -5.31 -21.54 -8.29
C GLU A 218 -5.71 -20.93 -6.95
N VAL A 219 -4.70 -20.52 -6.19
CA VAL A 219 -4.81 -19.66 -5.01
C VAL A 219 -4.08 -18.35 -5.29
N SER A 220 -4.72 -17.22 -5.03
CA SER A 220 -4.04 -15.95 -5.04
C SER A 220 -3.26 -15.75 -3.74
N ILE A 221 -2.08 -15.20 -3.84
CA ILE A 221 -1.22 -14.84 -2.71
C ILE A 221 -0.89 -13.36 -2.78
N ILE A 222 -1.00 -12.67 -1.66
CA ILE A 222 -0.62 -11.25 -1.51
C ILE A 222 0.43 -11.21 -0.43
N LEU A 223 1.65 -10.76 -0.77
CA LEU A 223 2.79 -10.74 0.13
C LEU A 223 2.94 -9.36 0.80
N ILE A 224 3.01 -9.40 2.11
CA ILE A 224 3.38 -8.27 2.96
C ILE A 224 4.67 -8.66 3.71
N GLU A 225 5.72 -7.86 3.58
CA GLU A 225 6.98 -8.03 4.30
C GLU A 225 7.27 -6.77 5.10
N GLN A 226 7.54 -6.95 6.39
CA GLN A 226 7.82 -5.84 7.31
C GLN A 226 6.77 -4.73 7.20
N GLY A 227 5.49 -5.10 7.25
CA GLY A 227 4.35 -4.19 7.14
C GLY A 227 4.13 -3.56 5.76
N GLN A 228 4.98 -3.86 4.77
CA GLN A 228 4.90 -3.27 3.43
C GLN A 228 4.36 -4.27 2.40
N TYR A 229 3.39 -3.83 1.62
CA TYR A 229 2.92 -4.57 0.45
C TYR A 229 4.04 -4.74 -0.59
N LYS A 230 4.29 -5.97 -1.01
CA LYS A 230 5.32 -6.30 -2.01
C LYS A 230 4.74 -6.66 -3.38
N GLY A 231 3.52 -7.17 -3.39
CA GLY A 231 2.87 -7.61 -4.62
C GLY A 231 1.92 -8.77 -4.39
N PHE A 232 1.41 -9.31 -5.48
CA PHE A 232 0.59 -10.50 -5.47
C PHE A 232 0.93 -11.41 -6.64
N GLY A 233 0.48 -12.65 -6.55
CA GLY A 233 0.60 -13.66 -7.59
C GLY A 233 -0.43 -14.77 -7.45
N PHE A 234 -0.27 -15.79 -8.27
CA PHE A 234 -1.14 -16.95 -8.28
C PHE A 234 -0.25 -18.20 -8.25
N VAL A 235 -0.62 -19.15 -7.41
CA VAL A 235 0.06 -20.44 -7.27
C VAL A 235 -0.95 -21.56 -7.47
N ASP A 236 -0.47 -22.72 -7.93
CA ASP A 236 -1.30 -23.92 -7.98
C ASP A 236 -1.81 -24.24 -6.56
N ALA A 237 -3.07 -24.65 -6.45
CA ALA A 237 -3.67 -24.95 -5.15
C ALA A 237 -3.01 -26.16 -4.45
N GLN A 238 -2.34 -27.02 -5.23
CA GLN A 238 -1.60 -28.18 -4.74
C GLN A 238 -0.13 -27.87 -4.42
N GLU A 239 0.35 -26.67 -4.79
CA GLU A 239 1.73 -26.25 -4.54
C GLU A 239 2.01 -26.12 -3.04
N SER A 240 3.03 -26.82 -2.57
CA SER A 240 3.50 -26.77 -1.19
C SER A 240 4.69 -25.82 -1.07
N ILE A 241 4.43 -24.61 -0.57
CA ILE A 241 5.48 -23.62 -0.31
C ILE A 241 6.02 -23.87 1.10
N ALA A 242 7.24 -24.40 1.18
CA ALA A 242 7.84 -24.84 2.44
C ALA A 242 8.29 -23.68 3.34
N TYR A 243 8.85 -22.62 2.75
CA TYR A 243 9.40 -21.48 3.49
C TYR A 243 8.68 -20.18 3.12
N PHE A 244 8.56 -19.30 4.11
CA PHE A 244 7.92 -18.00 3.91
C PHE A 244 8.61 -17.14 2.83
N GLU A 245 9.92 -17.22 2.75
CA GLU A 245 10.77 -16.49 1.82
C GLU A 245 10.47 -16.84 0.36
N ASP A 246 10.04 -18.07 0.11
CA ASP A 246 9.74 -18.57 -1.23
C ASP A 246 8.53 -17.89 -1.86
N PHE A 247 7.60 -17.35 -1.04
CA PHE A 247 6.46 -16.61 -1.57
C PHE A 247 6.87 -15.44 -2.46
N SER A 248 8.04 -14.87 -2.25
CA SER A 248 8.56 -13.78 -3.07
C SER A 248 8.81 -14.14 -4.52
N THR A 249 9.00 -15.43 -4.84
CA THR A 249 9.23 -15.95 -6.20
C THR A 249 7.95 -16.10 -7.01
N TYR A 250 6.81 -16.23 -6.32
CA TYR A 250 5.50 -16.45 -6.92
C TYR A 250 4.70 -15.16 -7.15
N ILE A 251 5.23 -13.99 -6.79
CA ILE A 251 4.52 -12.72 -6.93
C ILE A 251 5.07 -11.86 -8.06
N THR A 252 4.19 -11.12 -8.70
CA THR A 252 4.57 -9.90 -9.43
C THR A 252 4.73 -8.77 -8.43
N ARG A 253 5.91 -8.14 -8.42
CA ARG A 253 6.20 -7.05 -7.49
C ARG A 253 5.48 -5.76 -7.90
N TYR A 254 4.81 -5.15 -6.94
CA TYR A 254 4.15 -3.86 -7.08
C TYR A 254 4.60 -2.89 -5.99
N LYS A 255 4.57 -1.61 -6.33
CA LYS A 255 4.95 -0.57 -5.38
C LYS A 255 3.91 -0.43 -4.26
N SER A 256 4.36 -0.43 -3.00
CA SER A 256 3.52 -0.05 -1.87
C SER A 256 3.17 1.44 -1.97
N THR A 257 1.90 1.78 -1.77
CA THR A 257 1.37 3.14 -1.85
C THR A 257 0.39 3.38 -0.69
N TYR A 258 0.06 4.64 -0.45
CA TYR A 258 -1.02 4.99 0.48
C TYR A 258 -2.31 4.20 0.20
N TYR A 259 -2.68 4.08 -1.07
CA TYR A 259 -3.93 3.43 -1.45
C TYR A 259 -3.89 1.93 -1.20
N THR A 260 -2.78 1.25 -1.51
CA THR A 260 -2.61 -0.18 -1.20
C THR A 260 -2.63 -0.44 0.31
N THR A 261 -2.01 0.44 1.10
CA THR A 261 -2.06 0.38 2.57
C THR A 261 -3.50 0.53 3.09
N LYS A 262 -4.27 1.49 2.56
CA LYS A 262 -5.69 1.67 2.94
C LYS A 262 -6.57 0.49 2.55
N ILE A 263 -6.33 -0.11 1.39
CA ILE A 263 -7.03 -1.31 0.93
C ILE A 263 -6.79 -2.47 1.91
N LEU A 264 -5.53 -2.72 2.28
CA LEU A 264 -5.16 -3.79 3.21
C LEU A 264 -5.69 -3.54 4.63
N GLN A 265 -5.62 -2.30 5.14
CA GLN A 265 -6.22 -1.93 6.42
C GLN A 265 -7.73 -2.17 6.44
N ALA A 266 -8.44 -1.80 5.37
CA ALA A 266 -9.87 -2.04 5.25
C ALA A 266 -10.21 -3.53 5.16
N TYR A 267 -9.36 -4.32 4.52
CA TYR A 267 -9.49 -5.78 4.47
C TYR A 267 -9.36 -6.40 5.86
N HIS A 268 -8.32 -6.04 6.63
CA HIS A 268 -8.10 -6.55 7.98
C HIS A 268 -9.25 -6.22 8.94
N LYS A 269 -9.83 -5.02 8.85
CA LYS A 269 -10.99 -4.63 9.67
C LYS A 269 -12.23 -5.49 9.40
N LYS A 270 -12.39 -6.01 8.18
CA LYS A 270 -13.56 -6.83 7.78
C LYS A 270 -13.36 -8.32 8.00
N ASN A 271 -12.13 -8.79 7.94
CA ASN A 271 -11.79 -10.21 7.95
C ASN A 271 -10.87 -10.49 9.13
N SER A 272 -11.43 -10.96 10.24
CA SER A 272 -10.66 -11.41 11.41
C SER A 272 -9.73 -12.57 11.00
N ASN A 273 -8.50 -12.26 10.64
CA ASN A 273 -7.34 -13.14 10.39
C ASN A 273 -7.56 -14.47 9.64
N LYS A 274 -8.74 -14.69 9.07
CA LYS A 274 -9.03 -15.83 8.20
C LYS A 274 -8.19 -15.68 6.93
N ASN A 275 -7.47 -16.72 6.55
CA ASN A 275 -6.62 -16.79 5.35
C ASN A 275 -5.28 -16.01 5.42
N ILE A 276 -4.80 -15.69 6.60
CA ILE A 276 -3.49 -15.06 6.80
C ILE A 276 -2.50 -16.10 7.30
N LEU A 277 -1.40 -16.27 6.55
CA LEU A 277 -0.25 -17.05 6.96
C LEU A 277 0.83 -16.07 7.45
N THR A 278 1.06 -16.03 8.75
CA THR A 278 2.11 -15.19 9.34
C THR A 278 3.47 -15.90 9.29
N ARG A 279 4.54 -15.14 9.06
CA ARG A 279 5.90 -15.62 9.27
C ARG A 279 6.09 -15.93 10.75
N ALA A 280 6.61 -17.13 11.07
CA ALA A 280 6.97 -17.43 12.45
C ALA A 280 7.98 -16.38 12.95
N ARG A 281 7.73 -15.80 14.12
CA ARG A 281 8.68 -14.92 14.79
C ARG A 281 9.80 -15.79 15.37
N THR A 282 10.96 -15.79 14.71
CA THR A 282 12.20 -16.37 15.25
C THR A 282 12.87 -15.43 16.22
#